data_18b53ad6c6ee6efefebcd9f64c400146
#
_entry.id   18b53ad6c6ee6efefebcd9f64c400146
#
_cell.length_a   1.000
_cell.length_b   1.000
_cell.length_c   1.000
_cell.angle_alpha   90.00
_cell.angle_beta   90.00
_cell.angle_gamma   90.00
#
_symmetry.space_group_name_H-M   'P 1'
#
loop_
_entity.id
_entity.type
_entity.pdbx_description
1 polymer ?
#
loop_
_entity_poly.entity_id
_entity_poly.type
_entity_poly.pdbx_seq_one_letter_code
_entity_poly.pdbx_strand_id
1 'polypeptide(L)'
;MKEQEQRAYAHAEKAYMQGTLYPDIRVGMQRVNLTPTVRIVDGKKEVTPNAPVYVYDTSGPFSDPDVVVDLKKGLPRMRESWIVARGDVERLPAVSSEYGRMRRNDPSLDHLRFEHIALPYRARAGRCITQMAYARAGIITPEMEYVAIRENMNCRELGIESHITPEFVRDELAAGRAVLPANINHPEREPMIIGRN
;
A
#
# COMPACT_ATOMS: atom_id res chain seq x y z
N MET A 1 1.36 25.33 -12.27
CA MET A 1 1.74 24.24 -11.32
C MET A 1 1.78 22.88 -12.01
N LYS A 2 0.77 22.45 -12.79
CA LYS A 2 0.78 21.13 -13.47
C LYS A 2 1.92 20.88 -14.46
N GLU A 3 2.42 21.91 -15.16
CA GLU A 3 3.54 21.76 -16.14
C GLU A 3 4.91 21.61 -15.51
N GLN A 4 5.14 22.09 -14.30
CA GLN A 4 6.43 21.93 -13.61
C GLN A 4 6.56 20.59 -12.90
N GLU A 5 5.44 19.99 -12.42
CA GLU A 5 5.46 18.66 -11.83
C GLU A 5 5.71 17.56 -12.87
N GLN A 6 5.17 17.70 -14.10
CA GLN A 6 5.46 16.77 -15.20
C GLN A 6 6.95 16.72 -15.61
N ARG A 7 7.74 17.78 -15.37
CA ARG A 7 9.17 17.81 -15.70
C ARG A 7 10.06 17.08 -14.69
N ALA A 8 9.65 16.95 -13.44
CA ALA A 8 10.45 16.32 -12.39
C ALA A 8 10.63 14.80 -12.60
N TYR A 9 9.71 14.16 -13.34
CA TYR A 9 9.68 12.71 -13.59
C TYR A 9 9.58 12.39 -15.10
N ALA A 10 10.28 13.15 -15.95
CA ALA A 10 10.20 13.02 -17.41
C ALA A 10 10.48 11.61 -17.96
N HIS A 11 11.09 10.72 -17.16
CA HIS A 11 11.43 9.35 -17.54
C HIS A 11 10.71 8.29 -16.67
N ALA A 12 9.80 8.70 -15.79
CA ALA A 12 9.05 7.82 -14.92
C ALA A 12 7.54 8.04 -15.09
N GLU A 13 6.79 6.96 -15.03
CA GLU A 13 5.34 6.96 -15.11
C GLU A 13 4.73 6.10 -14.00
N LYS A 14 3.56 6.48 -13.51
CA LYS A 14 2.81 5.67 -12.56
C LYS A 14 2.38 4.37 -13.21
N ALA A 15 2.67 3.26 -12.55
CA ALA A 15 2.25 1.93 -12.95
C ALA A 15 1.67 1.19 -11.75
N TYR A 16 0.94 0.11 -12.00
CA TYR A 16 0.37 -0.72 -10.94
C TYR A 16 0.67 -2.18 -11.18
N MET A 17 1.12 -2.86 -10.12
CA MET A 17 1.20 -4.32 -10.09
C MET A 17 -0.03 -4.88 -9.39
N GLN A 18 -0.66 -5.89 -9.98
CA GLN A 18 -1.87 -6.51 -9.46
C GLN A 18 -1.54 -7.74 -8.61
N GLY A 19 -2.41 -8.00 -7.61
CA GLY A 19 -2.38 -9.24 -6.87
C GLY A 19 -2.81 -10.45 -7.71
N THR A 20 -2.34 -11.62 -7.34
CA THR A 20 -2.73 -12.91 -7.92
C THR A 20 -3.74 -13.65 -7.06
N LEU A 21 -3.55 -13.62 -5.74
CA LEU A 21 -4.50 -14.18 -4.78
C LEU A 21 -5.71 -13.25 -4.58
N TYR A 22 -5.45 -11.95 -4.61
CA TYR A 22 -6.44 -10.88 -4.47
C TYR A 22 -6.33 -9.92 -5.66
N PRO A 23 -7.06 -10.17 -6.75
CA PRO A 23 -6.96 -9.39 -8.01
C PRO A 23 -7.27 -7.89 -7.85
N ASP A 24 -8.00 -7.52 -6.81
CA ASP A 24 -8.33 -6.12 -6.51
C ASP A 24 -7.16 -5.32 -5.91
N ILE A 25 -6.06 -6.00 -5.54
CA ILE A 25 -4.86 -5.33 -5.05
C ILE A 25 -4.16 -4.63 -6.21
N ARG A 26 -3.85 -3.36 -6.01
CA ARG A 26 -3.06 -2.55 -6.93
C ARG A 26 -1.91 -1.91 -6.16
N VAL A 27 -0.70 -2.41 -6.37
CA VAL A 27 0.51 -1.86 -5.74
C VAL A 27 1.11 -0.79 -6.64
N GLY A 28 1.18 0.44 -6.16
CA GLY A 28 1.72 1.57 -6.92
C GLY A 28 3.23 1.45 -7.12
N MET A 29 3.66 1.58 -8.37
CA MET A 29 5.05 1.58 -8.80
C MET A 29 5.34 2.82 -9.64
N GLN A 30 6.61 3.21 -9.70
CA GLN A 30 7.14 4.08 -10.74
C GLN A 30 7.87 3.21 -11.77
N ARG A 31 7.40 3.22 -13.00
CA ARG A 31 8.07 2.61 -14.14
C ARG A 31 9.07 3.62 -14.70
N VAL A 32 10.34 3.33 -14.53
CA VAL A 32 11.44 4.20 -14.97
C VAL A 32 12.00 3.70 -16.29
N ASN A 33 11.88 4.50 -17.33
CA ASN A 33 12.43 4.18 -18.66
C ASN A 33 13.93 4.49 -18.67
N LEU A 34 14.74 3.47 -18.95
CA LEU A 34 16.19 3.59 -19.01
C LEU A 34 16.66 4.04 -20.40
N THR A 35 17.72 4.83 -20.44
CA THR A 35 18.39 5.17 -21.71
C THR A 35 19.01 3.93 -22.34
N PRO A 36 18.97 3.78 -23.68
CA PRO A 36 19.59 2.66 -24.36
C PRO A 36 21.10 2.58 -24.08
N THR A 37 21.61 1.35 -23.99
CA THR A 37 23.06 1.12 -23.92
C THR A 37 23.68 1.31 -25.29
N VAL A 38 24.72 2.13 -25.38
CA VAL A 38 25.47 2.39 -26.62
C VAL A 38 26.85 1.76 -26.50
N ARG A 39 27.19 0.90 -27.45
CA ARG A 39 28.54 0.28 -27.57
C ARG A 39 29.11 0.58 -28.93
N ILE A 40 30.46 0.64 -29.03
CA ILE A 40 31.18 0.70 -30.29
C ILE A 40 31.84 -0.67 -30.47
N VAL A 41 31.39 -1.42 -31.48
CA VAL A 41 31.94 -2.75 -31.83
C VAL A 41 32.44 -2.64 -33.27
N ASP A 42 33.73 -2.90 -33.50
CA ASP A 42 34.38 -2.79 -34.81
C ASP A 42 34.16 -1.45 -35.51
N GLY A 43 34.19 -0.34 -34.74
CA GLY A 43 33.99 1.02 -35.26
C GLY A 43 32.51 1.36 -35.58
N LYS A 44 31.57 0.45 -35.35
CA LYS A 44 30.14 0.67 -35.56
C LYS A 44 29.42 0.90 -34.22
N LYS A 45 28.49 1.84 -34.22
CA LYS A 45 27.64 2.15 -33.07
C LYS A 45 26.50 1.15 -32.99
N GLU A 46 26.49 0.34 -31.92
CA GLU A 46 25.39 -0.53 -31.57
C GLU A 46 24.57 0.10 -30.45
N VAL A 47 23.26 0.13 -30.60
CA VAL A 47 22.31 0.68 -29.65
C VAL A 47 21.36 -0.42 -29.20
N THR A 48 21.45 -0.76 -27.92
CA THR A 48 20.58 -1.81 -27.33
C THR A 48 19.59 -1.13 -26.37
N PRO A 49 18.27 -1.27 -26.58
CA PRO A 49 17.29 -0.76 -25.65
C PRO A 49 17.39 -1.50 -24.31
N ASN A 50 17.24 -0.78 -23.21
CA ASN A 50 17.18 -1.35 -21.88
C ASN A 50 15.72 -1.51 -21.43
N ALA A 51 15.43 -2.60 -20.74
CA ALA A 51 14.14 -2.80 -20.12
C ALA A 51 13.89 -1.72 -19.04
N PRO A 52 12.63 -1.28 -18.85
CA PRO A 52 12.29 -0.35 -17.79
C PRO A 52 12.50 -1.00 -16.41
N VAL A 53 12.77 -0.17 -15.40
CA VAL A 53 12.90 -0.57 -14.01
C VAL A 53 11.66 -0.12 -13.25
N TYR A 54 11.13 -1.00 -12.42
CA TYR A 54 10.01 -0.68 -11.53
C TYR A 54 10.52 -0.50 -10.11
N VAL A 55 10.13 0.60 -9.48
CA VAL A 55 10.43 0.87 -8.07
C VAL A 55 9.13 1.18 -7.35
N TYR A 56 9.04 0.78 -6.09
CA TYR A 56 7.86 1.10 -5.29
C TYR A 56 7.65 2.61 -5.19
N ASP A 57 6.43 3.05 -5.48
CA ASP A 57 6.08 4.47 -5.44
C ASP A 57 5.69 4.91 -4.04
N THR A 58 6.62 5.54 -3.34
CA THR A 58 6.39 6.08 -1.99
C THR A 58 5.52 7.34 -1.96
N SER A 59 5.21 7.92 -3.12
CA SER A 59 4.32 9.10 -3.23
C SER A 59 2.85 8.73 -3.08
N GLY A 60 2.51 7.44 -3.17
CA GLY A 60 1.15 6.95 -3.03
C GLY A 60 0.19 7.60 -4.04
N PRO A 61 -0.95 8.17 -3.57
CA PRO A 61 -1.94 8.77 -4.47
C PRO A 61 -1.51 10.11 -5.06
N PHE A 62 -0.46 10.76 -4.54
CA PHE A 62 -0.03 12.07 -5.03
C PHE A 62 0.62 12.03 -6.42
N SER A 63 1.12 10.90 -6.84
CA SER A 63 1.69 10.67 -8.18
C SER A 63 0.70 10.03 -9.16
N ASP A 64 -0.51 9.69 -8.71
CA ASP A 64 -1.55 9.08 -9.53
C ASP A 64 -2.34 10.17 -10.27
N PRO A 65 -2.32 10.21 -11.62
CA PRO A 65 -3.05 11.21 -12.39
C PRO A 65 -4.58 11.07 -12.27
N ASP A 66 -5.07 9.88 -11.91
CA ASP A 66 -6.50 9.59 -11.78
C ASP A 66 -7.04 9.92 -10.38
N VAL A 67 -6.16 10.27 -9.43
CA VAL A 67 -6.55 10.58 -8.05
C VAL A 67 -6.46 12.08 -7.77
N VAL A 68 -7.58 12.65 -7.35
CA VAL A 68 -7.63 14.02 -6.83
C VAL A 68 -7.55 13.96 -5.31
N VAL A 69 -6.43 14.41 -4.75
CA VAL A 69 -6.26 14.51 -3.30
C VAL A 69 -6.95 15.78 -2.80
N ASP A 70 -7.94 15.60 -1.93
CA ASP A 70 -8.67 16.67 -1.26
C ASP A 70 -8.35 16.62 0.24
N LEU A 71 -7.76 17.68 0.77
CA LEU A 71 -7.39 17.77 2.19
C LEU A 71 -8.60 17.61 3.14
N LYS A 72 -9.79 17.98 2.69
CA LYS A 72 -11.02 17.84 3.49
C LYS A 72 -11.56 16.41 3.47
N LYS A 73 -11.33 15.67 2.38
CA LYS A 73 -11.79 14.28 2.22
C LYS A 73 -10.75 13.27 2.69
N GLY A 74 -9.48 13.67 2.78
CA GLY A 74 -8.37 12.81 3.15
C GLY A 74 -7.94 11.88 2.02
N LEU A 75 -7.09 10.91 2.37
CA LEU A 75 -6.55 9.93 1.42
C LEU A 75 -7.56 8.81 1.12
N PRO A 76 -7.48 8.19 -0.06
CA PRO A 76 -8.29 7.03 -0.41
C PRO A 76 -8.16 5.90 0.62
N ARG A 77 -9.27 5.35 1.06
CA ARG A 77 -9.33 4.27 2.09
C ARG A 77 -9.12 2.90 1.44
N MET A 78 -7.95 2.68 0.85
CA MET A 78 -7.65 1.54 -0.02
C MET A 78 -7.87 0.16 0.61
N ARG A 79 -7.63 0.02 1.93
CA ARG A 79 -7.77 -1.25 2.65
C ARG A 79 -9.15 -1.47 3.29
N GLU A 80 -10.07 -0.51 3.18
CA GLU A 80 -11.37 -0.63 3.86
C GLU A 80 -12.18 -1.84 3.37
N SER A 81 -12.21 -2.05 2.05
CA SER A 81 -12.88 -3.21 1.46
C SER A 81 -12.30 -4.54 1.98
N TRP A 82 -10.96 -4.64 2.08
CA TRP A 82 -10.29 -5.84 2.59
C TRP A 82 -10.61 -6.10 4.06
N ILE A 83 -10.64 -5.04 4.88
CA ILE A 83 -10.96 -5.12 6.30
C ILE A 83 -12.40 -5.60 6.49
N VAL A 84 -13.36 -5.03 5.75
CA VAL A 84 -14.78 -5.37 5.86
C VAL A 84 -15.07 -6.76 5.32
N ALA A 85 -14.44 -7.16 4.21
CA ALA A 85 -14.64 -8.47 3.58
C ALA A 85 -14.28 -9.65 4.49
N ARG A 86 -13.37 -9.47 5.46
CA ARG A 86 -13.02 -10.50 6.45
C ARG A 86 -14.16 -10.82 7.41
N GLY A 87 -15.13 -9.93 7.59
CA GLY A 87 -16.33 -10.15 8.40
C GLY A 87 -16.10 -10.22 9.91
N ASP A 88 -14.90 -9.89 10.39
CA ASP A 88 -14.48 -10.01 11.79
C ASP A 88 -14.40 -8.67 12.54
N VAL A 89 -14.79 -7.59 11.87
CA VAL A 89 -14.91 -6.25 12.44
C VAL A 89 -16.35 -5.76 12.45
N GLU A 90 -16.63 -4.82 13.31
CA GLU A 90 -17.88 -4.05 13.32
C GLU A 90 -17.58 -2.56 13.43
N ARG A 91 -18.40 -1.74 12.77
CA ARG A 91 -18.32 -0.28 12.89
C ARG A 91 -19.02 0.16 14.16
N LEU A 92 -18.34 0.97 14.96
CA LEU A 92 -18.94 1.54 16.17
C LEU A 92 -19.96 2.62 15.82
N PRO A 93 -21.03 2.78 16.61
CA PRO A 93 -22.05 3.81 16.39
C PRO A 93 -21.55 5.23 16.75
N ALA A 94 -20.44 5.32 17.51
CA ALA A 94 -19.86 6.58 17.95
C ALA A 94 -18.35 6.41 18.26
N VAL A 95 -17.64 7.51 18.46
CA VAL A 95 -16.27 7.47 18.99
C VAL A 95 -16.26 6.87 20.40
N SER A 96 -15.33 5.96 20.65
CA SER A 96 -15.29 5.16 21.89
C SER A 96 -14.48 5.81 23.01
N SER A 97 -13.48 6.66 22.70
CA SER A 97 -12.65 7.29 23.71
C SER A 97 -13.37 8.47 24.37
N GLU A 98 -13.12 8.66 25.66
CA GLU A 98 -13.63 9.83 26.42
C GLU A 98 -13.14 11.14 25.81
N TYR A 99 -11.85 11.22 25.50
CA TYR A 99 -11.24 12.36 24.83
C TYR A 99 -11.92 12.66 23.47
N GLY A 100 -12.19 11.64 22.65
CA GLY A 100 -12.88 11.80 21.38
C GLY A 100 -14.31 12.33 21.54
N ARG A 101 -15.03 11.85 22.58
CA ARG A 101 -16.39 12.36 22.90
C ARG A 101 -16.35 13.80 23.37
N MET A 102 -15.43 14.12 24.29
CA MET A 102 -15.24 15.49 24.80
C MET A 102 -14.97 16.47 23.64
N ARG A 103 -13.99 16.14 22.77
CA ARG A 103 -13.68 17.00 21.63
C ARG A 103 -14.84 17.12 20.62
N ARG A 104 -15.62 16.06 20.45
CA ARG A 104 -16.77 16.08 19.52
C ARG A 104 -17.91 16.95 20.04
N ASN A 105 -18.04 17.06 21.36
CA ASN A 105 -19.09 17.83 22.01
C ASN A 105 -18.70 19.28 22.30
N ASP A 106 -17.45 19.68 22.01
CA ASP A 106 -16.97 21.04 22.21
C ASP A 106 -17.27 21.91 20.98
N PRO A 107 -18.23 22.86 21.04
CA PRO A 107 -18.58 23.71 19.91
C PRO A 107 -17.43 24.61 19.43
N SER A 108 -16.49 24.96 20.32
CA SER A 108 -15.35 25.80 19.97
C SER A 108 -14.42 25.15 18.95
N LEU A 109 -14.50 23.83 18.80
CA LEU A 109 -13.69 23.03 17.88
C LEU A 109 -14.39 22.69 16.56
N ASP A 110 -15.62 23.18 16.33
CA ASP A 110 -16.39 22.86 15.12
C ASP A 110 -15.63 23.19 13.83
N HIS A 111 -14.93 24.31 13.81
CA HIS A 111 -14.14 24.76 12.66
C HIS A 111 -12.93 23.85 12.34
N LEU A 112 -12.52 22.98 13.27
CA LEU A 112 -11.43 22.02 13.11
C LEU A 112 -11.93 20.62 12.75
N ARG A 113 -13.23 20.40 12.64
CA ARG A 113 -13.79 19.08 12.35
C ARG A 113 -13.88 18.85 10.86
N PHE A 114 -13.56 17.61 10.48
CA PHE A 114 -13.77 17.11 9.13
C PHE A 114 -15.00 16.19 9.13
N GLU A 115 -15.98 16.50 8.32
CA GLU A 115 -17.25 15.74 8.27
C GLU A 115 -17.08 14.31 7.78
N HIS A 116 -16.05 14.05 6.98
CA HIS A 116 -15.78 12.74 6.38
C HIS A 116 -15.09 11.74 7.31
N ILE A 117 -14.72 12.10 8.54
CA ILE A 117 -14.09 11.17 9.46
C ILE A 117 -15.06 10.03 9.79
N ALA A 118 -14.74 8.85 9.27
CA ALA A 118 -15.53 7.65 9.48
C ALA A 118 -15.48 7.22 10.95
N LEU A 119 -16.58 6.67 11.44
CA LEU A 119 -16.63 6.05 12.75
C LEU A 119 -15.68 4.85 12.81
N PRO A 120 -15.03 4.60 13.97
CA PRO A 120 -14.02 3.59 14.08
C PRO A 120 -14.59 2.17 13.96
N TYR A 121 -13.75 1.26 13.49
CA TYR A 121 -13.97 -0.18 13.58
C TYR A 121 -13.40 -0.73 14.89
N ARG A 122 -13.99 -1.83 15.36
CA ARG A 122 -13.41 -2.70 16.38
C ARG A 122 -13.56 -4.16 15.97
N ALA A 123 -12.74 -5.03 16.56
CA ALA A 123 -12.93 -6.47 16.42
C ALA A 123 -14.28 -6.91 16.99
N ARG A 124 -14.96 -7.82 16.31
CA ARG A 124 -16.13 -8.51 16.87
C ARG A 124 -15.74 -9.31 18.11
N ALA A 125 -16.66 -9.54 19.00
CA ALA A 125 -16.42 -10.33 20.21
C ALA A 125 -15.79 -11.70 19.88
N GLY A 126 -14.73 -12.05 20.60
CA GLY A 126 -13.97 -13.29 20.41
C GLY A 126 -13.09 -13.35 19.15
N ARG A 127 -12.95 -12.28 18.39
CA ARG A 127 -12.07 -12.23 17.22
C ARG A 127 -10.76 -11.52 17.52
N CYS A 128 -9.65 -12.07 17.03
CA CYS A 128 -8.35 -11.42 17.00
C CYS A 128 -8.03 -11.04 15.55
N ILE A 129 -7.86 -9.74 15.30
CA ILE A 129 -7.73 -9.15 13.96
C ILE A 129 -6.31 -8.66 13.67
N THR A 130 -5.32 -9.16 14.38
CA THR A 130 -3.93 -8.82 14.10
C THR A 130 -3.40 -9.64 12.92
N GLN A 131 -2.49 -9.08 12.14
CA GLN A 131 -1.87 -9.80 11.02
C GLN A 131 -1.18 -11.09 11.50
N MET A 132 -0.55 -11.07 12.69
CA MET A 132 0.02 -12.28 13.30
C MET A 132 -1.05 -13.34 13.60
N ALA A 133 -2.24 -12.96 14.07
CA ALA A 133 -3.29 -13.93 14.34
C ALA A 133 -3.78 -14.61 13.06
N TYR A 134 -3.97 -13.86 11.97
CA TYR A 134 -4.30 -14.44 10.67
C TYR A 134 -3.17 -15.37 10.18
N ALA A 135 -1.92 -14.92 10.26
CA ALA A 135 -0.77 -15.71 9.85
C ALA A 135 -0.69 -17.04 10.61
N ARG A 136 -0.86 -17.04 11.93
CA ARG A 136 -0.87 -18.26 12.77
C ARG A 136 -2.06 -19.17 12.49
N ALA A 137 -3.15 -18.62 11.98
CA ALA A 137 -4.29 -19.40 11.48
C ALA A 137 -4.09 -19.92 10.05
N GLY A 138 -2.93 -19.71 9.43
CA GLY A 138 -2.63 -20.13 8.07
C GLY A 138 -3.27 -19.23 6.97
N ILE A 139 -3.84 -18.10 7.37
CA ILE A 139 -4.55 -17.19 6.47
C ILE A 139 -3.56 -16.18 5.88
N ILE A 140 -3.52 -16.10 4.56
CA ILE A 140 -2.84 -15.03 3.83
C ILE A 140 -3.85 -13.89 3.65
N THR A 141 -3.51 -12.71 4.14
CA THR A 141 -4.37 -11.52 4.00
C THR A 141 -3.98 -10.70 2.75
N PRO A 142 -4.87 -9.85 2.23
CA PRO A 142 -4.51 -8.91 1.16
C PRO A 142 -3.28 -8.05 1.49
N GLU A 143 -3.12 -7.67 2.76
CA GLU A 143 -1.97 -6.91 3.23
C GLU A 143 -0.65 -7.70 3.08
N MET A 144 -0.66 -9.02 3.26
CA MET A 144 0.53 -9.87 3.09
C MET A 144 0.91 -10.01 1.62
N GLU A 145 -0.06 -10.17 0.71
CA GLU A 145 0.20 -10.17 -0.72
C GLU A 145 0.69 -8.81 -1.22
N TYR A 146 0.08 -7.72 -0.74
CA TYR A 146 0.55 -6.37 -1.07
C TYR A 146 2.03 -6.19 -0.74
N VAL A 147 2.45 -6.63 0.46
CA VAL A 147 3.85 -6.58 0.89
C VAL A 147 4.74 -7.42 -0.01
N ALA A 148 4.34 -8.65 -0.34
CA ALA A 148 5.11 -9.50 -1.23
C ALA A 148 5.36 -8.86 -2.59
N ILE A 149 4.34 -8.24 -3.19
CA ILE A 149 4.47 -7.52 -4.47
C ILE A 149 5.39 -6.31 -4.32
N ARG A 150 5.23 -5.54 -3.24
CA ARG A 150 6.03 -4.35 -2.96
C ARG A 150 7.51 -4.67 -2.83
N GLU A 151 7.87 -5.71 -2.09
CA GLU A 151 9.26 -6.08 -1.81
C GLU A 151 9.95 -6.73 -3.03
N ASN A 152 9.18 -7.37 -3.91
CA ASN A 152 9.72 -8.00 -5.12
C ASN A 152 9.96 -7.02 -6.28
N MET A 153 9.32 -5.87 -6.31
CA MET A 153 9.49 -4.83 -7.35
C MET A 153 9.63 -5.39 -8.77
N ASN A 154 10.86 -5.43 -9.30
CA ASN A 154 11.18 -5.84 -10.67
C ASN A 154 11.41 -7.34 -10.86
N CYS A 155 11.36 -8.15 -9.84
CA CYS A 155 11.75 -9.56 -9.96
C CYS A 155 11.02 -10.27 -11.10
N ARG A 156 9.72 -9.99 -11.24
CA ARG A 156 8.88 -10.58 -12.28
C ARG A 156 9.30 -10.15 -13.69
N GLU A 157 9.53 -8.85 -13.89
CA GLU A 157 9.89 -8.26 -15.19
C GLU A 157 11.29 -8.66 -15.63
N LEU A 158 12.18 -8.88 -14.68
CA LEU A 158 13.55 -9.31 -14.92
C LEU A 158 13.71 -10.85 -14.99
N GLY A 159 12.62 -11.61 -14.80
CA GLY A 159 12.68 -13.07 -14.74
C GLY A 159 13.49 -13.60 -13.55
N ILE A 160 13.64 -12.80 -12.50
CA ILE A 160 14.32 -13.19 -11.27
C ILE A 160 13.32 -13.93 -10.38
N GLU A 161 13.70 -15.10 -9.90
CA GLU A 161 12.89 -15.84 -8.95
C GLU A 161 12.68 -15.01 -7.66
N SER A 162 11.42 -14.79 -7.33
CA SER A 162 11.06 -14.06 -6.13
C SER A 162 11.12 -14.95 -4.91
N HIS A 163 11.87 -14.54 -3.90
CA HIS A 163 11.92 -15.23 -2.62
C HIS A 163 10.82 -14.78 -1.65
N ILE A 164 10.22 -13.61 -1.90
CA ILE A 164 9.21 -13.02 -1.00
C ILE A 164 7.83 -13.30 -1.57
N THR A 165 7.31 -14.49 -1.27
CA THR A 165 5.94 -14.87 -1.62
C THR A 165 4.96 -14.43 -0.52
N PRO A 166 3.64 -14.37 -0.80
CA PRO A 166 2.64 -14.14 0.25
C PRO A 166 2.70 -15.17 1.38
N GLU A 167 3.04 -16.44 1.05
CA GLU A 167 3.26 -17.52 2.02
C GLU A 167 4.48 -17.24 2.90
N PHE A 168 5.57 -16.79 2.30
CA PHE A 168 6.77 -16.42 3.04
C PHE A 168 6.46 -15.28 4.04
N VAL A 169 5.75 -14.24 3.59
CA VAL A 169 5.33 -13.12 4.47
C VAL A 169 4.47 -13.63 5.62
N ARG A 170 3.49 -14.50 5.35
CA ARG A 170 2.66 -15.15 6.38
C ARG A 170 3.52 -15.90 7.40
N ASP A 171 4.47 -16.71 6.92
CA ASP A 171 5.27 -17.56 7.79
C ASP A 171 6.23 -16.76 8.68
N GLU A 172 6.79 -15.68 8.17
CA GLU A 172 7.61 -14.73 8.94
C GLU A 172 6.79 -14.02 10.03
N LEU A 173 5.55 -13.62 9.72
CA LEU A 173 4.63 -13.03 10.69
C LEU A 173 4.20 -14.07 11.74
N ALA A 174 3.85 -15.30 11.34
CA ALA A 174 3.44 -16.37 12.24
C ALA A 174 4.54 -16.73 13.24
N ALA A 175 5.80 -16.75 12.78
CA ALA A 175 6.98 -17.01 13.58
C ALA A 175 7.40 -15.83 14.47
N GLY A 176 6.83 -14.64 14.24
CA GLY A 176 7.17 -13.43 15.01
C GLY A 176 8.51 -12.80 14.63
N ARG A 177 9.08 -13.15 13.45
CA ARG A 177 10.31 -12.54 12.92
C ARG A 177 10.06 -11.24 12.19
N ALA A 178 8.82 -10.99 11.78
CA ALA A 178 8.39 -9.75 11.15
C ALA A 178 7.10 -9.21 11.77
N VAL A 179 6.85 -7.91 11.58
CA VAL A 179 5.62 -7.22 11.99
C VAL A 179 5.05 -6.48 10.78
N LEU A 180 3.76 -6.64 10.53
CA LEU A 180 3.01 -5.91 9.52
C LEU A 180 2.02 -4.97 10.23
N PRO A 181 2.34 -3.67 10.39
CA PRO A 181 1.44 -2.70 11.00
C PRO A 181 0.25 -2.42 10.08
N ALA A 182 -0.95 -2.84 10.46
CA ALA A 182 -2.16 -2.70 9.66
C ALA A 182 -3.35 -2.29 10.51
N ASN A 183 -3.30 -1.09 11.10
CA ASN A 183 -4.40 -0.56 11.90
C ASN A 183 -5.67 -0.47 11.04
N ILE A 184 -6.75 -1.10 11.52
CA ILE A 184 -8.06 -1.11 10.85
C ILE A 184 -8.71 0.27 10.75
N ASN A 185 -8.34 1.19 11.64
CA ASN A 185 -8.87 2.56 11.67
C ASN A 185 -8.03 3.56 10.86
N HIS A 186 -6.98 3.07 10.19
CA HIS A 186 -6.18 3.80 9.22
C HIS A 186 -6.09 3.03 7.90
N PRO A 187 -7.23 2.78 7.24
CA PRO A 187 -7.28 1.97 6.01
C PRO A 187 -6.65 2.66 4.79
N GLU A 188 -6.34 3.94 4.88
CA GLU A 188 -5.59 4.71 3.89
C GLU A 188 -4.10 4.36 3.83
N ARG A 189 -3.56 3.73 4.87
CA ARG A 189 -2.15 3.37 4.92
C ARG A 189 -1.85 2.16 4.05
N GLU A 190 -0.86 2.32 3.19
CA GLU A 190 -0.31 1.22 2.41
C GLU A 190 0.40 0.21 3.30
N PRO A 191 0.21 -1.10 3.06
CA PRO A 191 0.89 -2.15 3.83
C PRO A 191 2.40 -2.07 3.69
N MET A 192 3.07 -2.28 4.81
CA MET A 192 4.52 -2.41 4.88
C MET A 192 4.90 -3.48 5.92
N ILE A 193 6.08 -4.03 5.80
CA ILE A 193 6.61 -5.00 6.75
C ILE A 193 7.88 -4.47 7.41
N ILE A 194 8.08 -4.86 8.65
CA ILE A 194 9.29 -4.55 9.41
C ILE A 194 9.79 -5.88 9.95
N GLY A 195 10.98 -6.29 9.54
CA GLY A 195 11.57 -7.55 9.93
C GLY A 195 13.07 -7.56 9.66
N ARG A 196 13.71 -8.63 10.09
CA ARG A 196 15.13 -8.86 9.85
C ARG A 196 15.27 -10.09 8.94
N ASN A 197 15.17 -9.86 7.65
CA ASN A 197 15.60 -10.82 6.62
C ASN A 197 16.00 -10.07 5.38
#